data_ed624c68fb04ff60b2de7ceb84558f94
#
_entry.id   ed624c68fb04ff60b2de7ceb84558f94
#
_cell.length_a   1.000
_cell.length_b   1.000
_cell.length_c   1.000
_cell.angle_alpha   90.00
_cell.angle_beta   90.00
_cell.angle_gamma   90.00
#
_symmetry.space_group_name_H-M   'P 1'
#
loop_
_entity.id
_entity.type
_entity.pdbx_description
1 polymer ?
#
loop_
_entity_poly.entity_id
_entity_poly.type
_entity_poly.pdbx_seq_one_letter_code
_entity_poly.pdbx_strand_id
1 'polypeptide(L)'
;PEMSRGLGDVYKRQGGANIINLRGRSSFQSPSYVSIEMIAAAMGGKPFRWPAGTYVSNGKFDHIMMAWETSIAKDGCHLKEVKGTPEEEAALEKSYAHLCALRDEVIAMGVLPPVSEWNKLNPNIK
;
A
#
# COMPACT_ATOMS: atom_id res chain seq x y z
N PRO A 1 -17.70 22.75 3.27
CA PRO A 1 -17.27 21.38 3.57
C PRO A 1 -16.26 20.83 2.55
N GLU A 2 -16.43 21.09 1.26
CA GLU A 2 -15.52 20.61 0.20
C GLU A 2 -14.14 21.27 0.24
N MET A 3 -14.08 22.58 0.53
CA MET A 3 -12.79 23.28 0.69
C MET A 3 -11.98 22.77 1.87
N SER A 4 -12.60 22.34 2.96
CA SER A 4 -11.88 21.80 4.13
C SER A 4 -11.32 20.41 3.86
N ARG A 5 -11.99 19.58 3.05
CA ARG A 5 -11.47 18.28 2.60
C ARG A 5 -10.27 18.45 1.66
N GLY A 6 -10.36 19.36 0.69
CA GLY A 6 -9.25 19.65 -0.22
C GLY A 6 -8.00 20.16 0.48
N LEU A 7 -8.15 21.05 1.47
CA LEU A 7 -7.04 21.52 2.30
C LEU A 7 -6.41 20.39 3.11
N GLY A 8 -7.22 19.51 3.72
CA GLY A 8 -6.73 18.36 4.47
C GLY A 8 -5.89 17.41 3.60
N ASP A 9 -6.31 17.16 2.37
CA ASP A 9 -5.57 16.31 1.43
C ASP A 9 -4.26 16.96 0.96
N VAL A 10 -4.25 18.27 0.73
CA VAL A 10 -3.03 19.03 0.42
C VAL A 10 -2.04 18.93 1.59
N TYR A 11 -2.48 19.17 2.82
CA TYR A 11 -1.63 19.05 4.01
C TYR A 11 -1.09 17.64 4.21
N LYS A 12 -1.88 16.61 4.00
CA LYS A 12 -1.42 15.20 4.08
C LYS A 12 -0.34 14.90 3.07
N ARG A 13 -0.51 15.34 1.82
CA ARG A 13 0.48 15.13 0.75
C ARG A 13 1.77 15.91 0.97
N GLN A 14 1.69 17.08 1.59
CA GLN A 14 2.85 17.95 1.85
C GLN A 14 3.60 17.57 3.13
N GLY A 15 3.00 16.82 4.05
CA GLY A 15 3.60 16.48 5.33
C GLY A 15 4.97 15.81 5.22
N GLY A 16 5.10 14.82 4.35
CA GLY A 16 6.38 14.15 4.09
C GLY A 16 7.43 15.08 3.47
N ALA A 17 7.04 15.87 2.49
CA ALA A 17 7.93 16.85 1.85
C ALA A 17 8.39 17.94 2.84
N ASN A 18 7.53 18.41 3.71
CA ASN A 18 7.89 19.37 4.76
C ASN A 18 8.93 18.80 5.74
N ILE A 19 8.80 17.54 6.13
CA ILE A 19 9.81 16.87 6.98
C ILE A 19 11.16 16.82 6.27
N ILE A 20 11.18 16.46 4.99
CA ILE A 20 12.42 16.41 4.19
C ILE A 20 13.04 17.79 4.11
N ASN A 21 12.25 18.83 3.84
CA ASN A 21 12.74 20.21 3.73
C ASN A 21 13.32 20.72 5.05
N LEU A 22 12.72 20.38 6.19
CA LEU A 22 13.17 20.84 7.50
C LEU A 22 14.37 20.06 8.04
N ARG A 23 14.47 18.77 7.74
CA ARG A 23 15.49 17.86 8.28
C ARG A 23 16.60 17.49 7.29
N GLY A 24 16.43 17.79 6.01
CA GLY A 24 17.32 17.36 4.93
C GLY A 24 17.24 15.85 4.60
N ARG A 25 16.32 15.12 5.23
CA ARG A 25 16.08 13.68 5.01
C ARG A 25 14.66 13.27 5.38
N SER A 26 14.20 12.13 4.86
CA SER A 26 12.91 11.55 5.21
C SER A 26 12.78 11.23 6.70
N SER A 27 11.55 11.21 7.20
CA SER A 27 11.25 10.64 8.51
C SER A 27 11.57 9.14 8.53
N PHE A 28 12.20 8.67 9.60
CA PHE A 28 12.50 7.26 9.80
C PHE A 28 11.95 6.72 11.13
N GLN A 29 11.63 7.59 12.07
CA GLN A 29 11.16 7.19 13.41
C GLN A 29 9.77 6.57 13.35
N SER A 30 8.79 7.24 12.73
CA SER A 30 7.43 6.71 12.57
C SER A 30 7.38 5.43 11.73
N PRO A 31 8.02 5.34 10.56
CA PRO A 31 8.08 4.10 9.79
C PRO A 31 8.74 2.94 10.57
N SER A 32 9.80 3.21 11.32
CA SER A 32 10.48 2.19 12.14
C SER A 32 9.57 1.67 13.24
N TYR A 33 8.87 2.55 13.96
CA TYR A 33 7.92 2.19 15.00
C TYR A 33 6.79 1.31 14.45
N VAL A 34 6.16 1.71 13.35
CA VAL A 34 5.08 0.94 12.71
C VAL A 34 5.58 -0.42 12.22
N SER A 35 6.79 -0.48 11.66
CA SER A 35 7.39 -1.75 11.22
C SER A 35 7.58 -2.72 12.39
N ILE A 36 8.01 -2.23 13.55
CA ILE A 36 8.14 -3.03 14.78
C ILE A 36 6.78 -3.51 15.26
N GLU A 37 5.74 -2.69 15.21
CA GLU A 37 4.37 -3.10 15.55
C GLU A 37 3.87 -4.23 14.63
N MET A 38 4.16 -4.14 13.32
CA MET A 38 3.80 -5.19 12.35
C MET A 38 4.52 -6.50 12.67
N ILE A 39 5.81 -6.46 12.97
CA ILE A 39 6.60 -7.64 13.35
C ILE A 39 6.08 -8.25 14.65
N ALA A 40 5.83 -7.44 15.67
CA ALA A 40 5.29 -7.89 16.94
C ALA A 40 3.92 -8.58 16.76
N ALA A 41 3.04 -8.05 15.92
CA ALA A 41 1.77 -8.66 15.58
C ALA A 41 1.95 -10.03 14.91
N ALA A 42 2.84 -10.15 13.94
CA ALA A 42 3.16 -11.40 13.27
C ALA A 42 3.74 -12.46 14.23
N MET A 43 4.44 -12.04 15.26
CA MET A 43 4.98 -12.91 16.31
C MET A 43 3.96 -13.29 17.42
N GLY A 44 2.71 -12.84 17.29
CA GLY A 44 1.64 -13.17 18.24
C GLY A 44 1.38 -12.12 19.31
N GLY A 45 1.91 -10.92 19.16
CA GLY A 45 1.58 -9.76 19.97
C GLY A 45 0.22 -9.16 19.61
N LYS A 46 0.00 -7.89 19.96
CA LYS A 46 -1.24 -7.17 19.64
C LYS A 46 -1.45 -7.14 18.11
N PRO A 47 -2.60 -7.56 17.58
CA PRO A 47 -2.85 -7.52 16.15
C PRO A 47 -2.71 -6.12 15.56
N PHE A 48 -2.03 -6.02 14.41
CA PHE A 48 -1.93 -4.81 13.62
C PHE A 48 -3.14 -4.70 12.71
N ARG A 49 -3.79 -3.53 12.65
CA ARG A 49 -5.02 -3.29 11.87
C ARG A 49 -5.02 -1.90 11.27
N TRP A 50 -4.10 -1.65 10.35
CA TRP A 50 -3.97 -0.36 9.67
C TRP A 50 -3.72 -0.55 8.18
N PRO A 51 -4.02 0.45 7.33
CA PRO A 51 -3.60 0.40 5.94
C PRO A 51 -2.10 0.20 5.82
N ALA A 52 -1.71 -0.75 4.99
CA ALA A 52 -0.32 -1.06 4.69
C ALA A 52 -0.13 -1.34 3.21
N GLY A 53 1.10 -1.14 2.70
CA GLY A 53 1.48 -1.59 1.38
C GLY A 53 1.43 -3.11 1.34
N THR A 54 0.52 -3.66 0.55
CA THR A 54 0.23 -5.09 0.53
C THR A 54 0.06 -5.57 -0.91
N TYR A 55 0.46 -6.80 -1.18
CA TYR A 55 0.17 -7.43 -2.45
C TYR A 55 -1.32 -7.75 -2.55
N VAL A 56 -1.96 -7.21 -3.58
CA VAL A 56 -3.39 -7.36 -3.84
C VAL A 56 -3.59 -8.18 -5.11
N SER A 57 -4.41 -9.22 -5.02
CA SER A 57 -4.89 -10.03 -6.14
C SER A 57 -6.24 -10.61 -5.75
N ASN A 58 -7.31 -9.88 -6.06
CA ASN A 58 -8.67 -10.19 -5.59
C ASN A 58 -9.71 -10.32 -6.72
N GLY A 59 -9.25 -10.34 -7.98
CA GLY A 59 -10.11 -10.45 -9.16
C GLY A 59 -10.57 -9.09 -9.73
N LYS A 60 -10.57 -8.02 -8.92
CA LYS A 60 -10.82 -6.65 -9.37
C LYS A 60 -9.51 -5.85 -9.49
N PHE A 61 -8.62 -6.05 -8.54
CA PHE A 61 -7.28 -5.45 -8.51
C PHE A 61 -6.28 -6.59 -8.39
N ASP A 62 -5.47 -6.81 -9.43
CA ASP A 62 -4.63 -7.99 -9.51
C ASP A 62 -3.15 -7.66 -9.72
N HIS A 63 -2.30 -8.48 -9.09
CA HIS A 63 -0.85 -8.48 -9.27
C HIS A 63 -0.22 -7.11 -9.03
N ILE A 64 -0.58 -6.46 -7.93
CA ILE A 64 -0.11 -5.12 -7.58
C ILE A 64 0.21 -4.99 -6.08
N MET A 65 1.23 -4.21 -5.77
CA MET A 65 1.46 -3.70 -4.42
C MET A 65 0.78 -2.35 -4.28
N MET A 66 -0.19 -2.27 -3.39
CA MET A 66 -0.88 -1.00 -3.11
C MET A 66 -1.27 -0.90 -1.64
N ALA A 67 -1.59 0.29 -1.18
CA ALA A 67 -2.10 0.49 0.16
C ALA A 67 -3.49 -0.14 0.28
N TRP A 68 -3.66 -1.02 1.27
CA TRP A 68 -4.91 -1.73 1.51
C TRP A 68 -5.17 -1.85 3.01
N GLU A 69 -6.43 -1.91 3.41
CA GLU A 69 -6.77 -2.18 4.80
C GLU A 69 -6.36 -3.61 5.15
N THR A 70 -5.39 -3.72 6.04
CA THR A 70 -4.65 -4.95 6.32
C THR A 70 -4.74 -5.29 7.80
N SER A 71 -4.92 -6.56 8.11
CA SER A 71 -4.78 -7.10 9.46
C SER A 71 -3.63 -8.10 9.50
N ILE A 72 -2.71 -7.91 10.43
CA ILE A 72 -1.59 -8.82 10.66
C ILE A 72 -1.72 -9.39 12.07
N ALA A 73 -1.67 -10.71 12.18
CA ALA A 73 -1.64 -11.45 13.42
C ALA A 73 -0.77 -12.70 13.27
N LYS A 74 -0.68 -13.52 14.31
CA LYS A 74 0.14 -14.75 14.28
C LYS A 74 -0.27 -15.75 13.19
N ASP A 75 -1.54 -15.72 12.77
CA ASP A 75 -2.09 -16.56 11.70
C ASP A 75 -1.83 -16.03 10.29
N GLY A 76 -1.22 -14.86 10.17
CA GLY A 76 -0.82 -14.28 8.90
C GLY A 76 -1.35 -12.89 8.64
N CYS A 77 -1.34 -12.52 7.36
CA CYS A 77 -1.79 -11.24 6.84
C CYS A 77 -3.14 -11.42 6.12
N HIS A 78 -4.12 -10.64 6.51
CA HIS A 78 -5.47 -10.69 5.96
C HIS A 78 -5.86 -9.33 5.38
N LEU A 79 -6.36 -9.34 4.16
CA LEU A 79 -6.89 -8.16 3.48
C LEU A 79 -8.38 -8.03 3.77
N LYS A 80 -8.83 -6.83 4.12
CA LYS A 80 -10.25 -6.55 4.24
C LYS A 80 -10.89 -6.22 2.89
N GLU A 81 -12.16 -6.57 2.75
CA GLU A 81 -12.96 -6.05 1.64
C GLU A 81 -13.17 -4.55 1.86
N VAL A 82 -12.78 -3.74 0.89
CA VAL A 82 -12.96 -2.28 0.91
C VAL A 82 -14.17 -1.92 0.08
N LYS A 83 -15.12 -1.24 0.70
CA LYS A 83 -16.30 -0.66 0.05
C LYS A 83 -16.32 0.83 0.34
N GLY A 84 -16.52 1.61 -0.70
CA GLY A 84 -16.58 3.06 -0.62
C GLY A 84 -17.76 3.63 -1.40
N THR A 85 -17.84 4.94 -1.46
CA THR A 85 -18.74 5.64 -2.37
C THR A 85 -18.28 5.44 -3.82
N PRO A 86 -19.15 5.64 -4.82
CA PRO A 86 -18.74 5.55 -6.23
C PRO A 86 -17.53 6.43 -6.57
N GLU A 87 -17.41 7.61 -5.97
CA GLU A 87 -16.29 8.52 -6.15
C GLU A 87 -14.99 7.95 -5.55
N GLU A 88 -15.07 7.33 -4.39
CA GLU A 88 -13.92 6.68 -3.73
C GLU A 88 -13.47 5.44 -4.51
N GLU A 89 -14.41 4.65 -5.00
CA GLU A 89 -14.10 3.49 -5.85
C GLU A 89 -13.44 3.93 -7.16
N ALA A 90 -13.94 4.97 -7.82
CA ALA A 90 -13.33 5.52 -9.03
C ALA A 90 -11.90 6.05 -8.77
N ALA A 91 -11.68 6.69 -7.62
CA ALA A 91 -10.35 7.15 -7.23
C ALA A 91 -9.38 5.98 -6.97
N LEU A 92 -9.88 4.89 -6.39
CA LEU A 92 -9.11 3.67 -6.17
C LEU A 92 -8.73 2.99 -7.49
N GLU A 93 -9.68 2.90 -8.44
CA GLU A 93 -9.44 2.36 -9.78
C GLU A 93 -8.39 3.19 -10.56
N LYS A 94 -8.46 4.50 -10.46
CA LYS A 94 -7.46 5.40 -11.05
C LYS A 94 -6.07 5.18 -10.45
N SER A 95 -5.99 5.03 -9.14
CA SER A 95 -4.74 4.71 -8.44
C SER A 95 -4.17 3.36 -8.87
N TYR A 96 -5.02 2.35 -8.97
CA TYR A 96 -4.65 1.03 -9.47
C TYR A 96 -4.09 1.08 -10.89
N ALA A 97 -4.79 1.75 -11.80
CA ALA A 97 -4.34 1.88 -13.19
C ALA A 97 -2.96 2.56 -13.28
N HIS A 98 -2.73 3.59 -12.47
CA HIS A 98 -1.43 4.26 -12.40
C HIS A 98 -0.32 3.33 -11.90
N LEU A 99 -0.58 2.57 -10.83
CA LEU A 99 0.38 1.61 -10.29
C LEU A 99 0.68 0.46 -11.26
N CYS A 100 -0.33 -0.02 -11.99
CA CYS A 100 -0.14 -1.02 -13.05
C CYS A 100 0.78 -0.50 -14.16
N ALA A 101 0.59 0.73 -14.60
CA ALA A 101 1.45 1.34 -15.61
C ALA A 101 2.92 1.42 -15.13
N LEU A 102 3.16 1.83 -13.89
CA LEU A 102 4.49 1.84 -13.30
C LEU A 102 5.10 0.44 -13.17
N ARG A 103 4.31 -0.57 -12.75
CA ARG A 103 4.73 -1.96 -12.71
C ARG A 103 5.18 -2.45 -14.09
N ASP A 104 4.38 -2.19 -15.10
CA ASP A 104 4.64 -2.65 -16.47
C ASP A 104 5.89 -1.94 -17.06
N GLU A 105 6.12 -0.69 -16.69
CA GLU A 105 7.37 0.03 -17.03
C GLU A 105 8.59 -0.66 -16.41
N VAL A 106 8.53 -1.03 -15.14
CA VAL A 106 9.62 -1.74 -14.44
C VAL A 106 9.86 -3.14 -15.04
N ILE A 107 8.79 -3.82 -15.47
CA ILE A 107 8.90 -5.09 -16.20
C ILE A 107 9.58 -4.86 -17.56
N ALA A 108 9.20 -3.82 -18.29
CA ALA A 108 9.82 -3.48 -19.58
C ALA A 108 11.30 -3.13 -19.45
N MET A 109 11.73 -2.58 -18.32
CA MET A 109 13.15 -2.35 -18.00
C MET A 109 13.93 -3.63 -17.68
N GLY A 110 13.27 -4.80 -17.57
CA GLY A 110 13.89 -6.08 -17.22
C GLY A 110 14.27 -6.21 -15.74
N VAL A 111 13.78 -5.33 -14.88
CA VAL A 111 14.03 -5.38 -13.42
C VAL A 111 13.11 -6.37 -12.73
N LEU A 112 11.86 -6.46 -13.19
CA LEU A 112 10.90 -7.48 -12.73
C LEU A 112 10.59 -8.46 -13.88
N PRO A 113 10.40 -9.75 -13.57
CA PRO A 113 9.90 -10.71 -14.54
C PRO A 113 8.45 -10.40 -14.94
N PRO A 114 7.98 -10.87 -16.09
CA PRO A 114 6.58 -10.77 -16.50
C PRO A 114 5.64 -11.37 -15.44
N VAL A 115 4.46 -10.77 -15.26
CA VAL A 115 3.44 -11.23 -14.28
C VAL A 115 3.13 -12.72 -14.43
N SER A 116 3.12 -13.24 -15.67
CA SER A 116 2.87 -14.66 -15.95
C SER A 116 3.88 -15.64 -15.34
N GLU A 117 5.02 -15.14 -14.90
CA GLU A 117 6.06 -15.98 -14.27
C GLU A 117 6.04 -15.89 -12.75
N TRP A 118 5.30 -14.94 -12.16
CA TRP A 118 5.35 -14.70 -10.72
C TRP A 118 4.91 -15.91 -9.90
N ASN A 119 3.86 -16.62 -10.32
CA ASN A 119 3.39 -17.83 -9.63
C ASN A 119 4.43 -18.97 -9.65
N LYS A 120 5.29 -19.02 -10.69
CA LYS A 120 6.37 -20.00 -10.79
C LYS A 120 7.52 -19.68 -9.84
N LEU A 121 7.82 -18.37 -9.70
CA LEU A 121 8.89 -17.87 -8.84
C LEU A 121 8.48 -17.87 -7.36
N ASN A 122 7.23 -17.60 -7.07
CA ASN A 122 6.68 -17.62 -5.72
C ASN A 122 5.27 -18.25 -5.71
N PRO A 123 5.15 -19.52 -5.31
CA PRO A 123 3.87 -20.23 -5.28
C PRO A 123 2.82 -19.61 -4.34
N ASN A 124 3.22 -18.70 -3.44
CA ASN A 124 2.29 -18.00 -2.55
C ASN A 124 1.60 -16.80 -3.23
N ILE A 125 2.05 -16.39 -4.41
CA ILE A 125 1.40 -15.39 -5.24
C ILE A 125 0.28 -16.07 -6.02
N LYS A 126 -0.96 -15.65 -5.77
CA LYS A 126 -2.15 -16.14 -6.48
C LYS A 126 -2.66 -15.11 -7.46
#